data_6a00d87f7b389affa269fc1a248bf8d8
#
_entry.id   6a00d87f7b389affa269fc1a248bf8d8
#
_cell.length_a   1.000
_cell.length_b   1.000
_cell.length_c   1.000
_cell.angle_alpha   90.00
_cell.angle_beta   90.00
_cell.angle_gamma   90.00
#
_symmetry.space_group_name_H-M   'P 1'
#
loop_
_entity.id
_entity.type
_entity.pdbx_description
1 polymer ?
#
loop_
_entity_poly.entity_id
_entity_poly.type
_entity_poly.pdbx_seq_one_letter_code
_entity_poly.pdbx_strand_id
1 'polypeptide(L)'
;MKLTEFKRRRSQLMKMMGKNTIAILSSASEVTRNRDVDYPFRQDSDFLYLTGFNEPDAVMVLIPGRKHGEYILFCREKDPEQETWHGRRAGQEAAVEIHGADDSFPIDDIDDILPGLLEGNDSIYNIMGRYSEFDHRLIGWVNHIKKQSRSGMHVPSEFVALDYLLHDMRLYKSREELRLMRKAAAINVRAHHRAMEICEAGKYEYQIAAEFDHEYRCHNAEHAYPAIVGGGANGCILHYTDNTDPLNDGELLLIDAGCEVEGYASDITRTFPINGKYSKAQREVYDIVLAAHDAAVKKVKPGNHWNDPHNAAVRVITKGLVELKLLKGNVNTLIKEQ
;
A
#
# COMPACT_ATOMS: atom_id res chain seq x y z
N MET A 1 -4.88 7.24 12.65
CA MET A 1 -6.06 7.90 12.02
C MET A 1 -7.21 7.94 13.03
N LYS A 2 -8.23 8.83 12.87
CA LYS A 2 -9.37 8.90 13.79
C LYS A 2 -10.44 7.85 13.44
N LEU A 3 -11.11 7.29 14.46
CA LEU A 3 -12.21 6.32 14.28
C LEU A 3 -13.33 6.85 13.36
N THR A 4 -13.65 8.15 13.47
CA THR A 4 -14.68 8.80 12.65
C THR A 4 -14.40 8.73 11.14
N GLU A 5 -13.13 8.66 10.74
CA GLU A 5 -12.76 8.53 9.33
C GLU A 5 -13.08 7.13 8.80
N PHE A 6 -12.77 6.07 9.55
CA PHE A 6 -13.12 4.70 9.19
C PHE A 6 -14.64 4.51 9.12
N LYS A 7 -15.38 5.07 10.09
CA LYS A 7 -16.84 5.04 10.10
C LYS A 7 -17.43 5.73 8.86
N ARG A 8 -16.90 6.89 8.47
CA ARG A 8 -17.30 7.62 7.27
C ARG A 8 -17.10 6.76 6.01
N ARG A 9 -15.95 6.08 5.89
CA ARG A 9 -15.62 5.22 4.74
C ARG A 9 -16.57 4.03 4.66
N ARG A 10 -16.81 3.33 5.76
CA ARG A 10 -17.77 2.22 5.81
C ARG A 10 -19.18 2.68 5.42
N SER A 11 -19.64 3.82 5.96
CA SER A 11 -20.95 4.37 5.58
C SER A 11 -21.03 4.78 4.12
N GLN A 12 -19.95 5.30 3.53
CA GLN A 12 -19.90 5.61 2.11
C GLN A 12 -19.98 4.34 1.26
N LEU A 13 -19.20 3.32 1.61
CA LEU A 13 -19.22 2.03 0.92
C LEU A 13 -20.62 1.40 0.96
N MET A 14 -21.24 1.32 2.12
CA MET A 14 -22.58 0.76 2.29
C MET A 14 -23.65 1.51 1.45
N LYS A 15 -23.53 2.83 1.30
CA LYS A 15 -24.40 3.61 0.40
C LYS A 15 -24.20 3.23 -1.07
N MET A 16 -22.99 2.94 -1.48
CA MET A 16 -22.67 2.51 -2.86
C MET A 16 -23.15 1.10 -3.15
N MET A 17 -23.07 0.22 -2.17
CA MET A 17 -23.55 -1.18 -2.28
C MET A 17 -25.08 -1.26 -2.36
N GLY A 18 -25.79 -0.45 -1.60
CA GLY A 18 -27.26 -0.48 -1.53
C GLY A 18 -27.79 -1.51 -0.53
N LYS A 19 -29.11 -1.78 -0.60
CA LYS A 19 -29.80 -2.72 0.29
C LYS A 19 -29.66 -4.15 -0.16
N ASN A 20 -29.93 -5.10 0.74
CA ASN A 20 -29.86 -6.54 0.53
C ASN A 20 -28.49 -6.98 0.00
N THR A 21 -27.44 -6.38 0.51
CA THR A 21 -26.06 -6.68 0.13
C THR A 21 -25.19 -6.91 1.35
N ILE A 22 -24.16 -7.72 1.17
CA ILE A 22 -23.16 -7.99 2.20
C ILE A 22 -21.76 -7.80 1.61
N ALA A 23 -20.90 -7.01 2.26
CA ALA A 23 -19.48 -6.99 1.94
C ALA A 23 -18.70 -7.81 2.95
N ILE A 24 -17.79 -8.62 2.45
CA ILE A 24 -16.93 -9.47 3.26
C ILE A 24 -15.49 -9.26 2.79
N LEU A 25 -14.61 -8.89 3.73
CA LEU A 25 -13.22 -8.59 3.44
C LEU A 25 -12.32 -9.22 4.50
N SER A 26 -11.42 -10.08 4.06
CA SER A 26 -10.41 -10.73 4.90
C SER A 26 -9.21 -9.81 5.14
N SER A 27 -8.62 -9.89 6.33
CA SER A 27 -7.30 -9.32 6.64
C SER A 27 -6.20 -10.05 5.88
N ALA A 28 -4.99 -9.49 5.89
CA ALA A 28 -3.78 -10.22 5.57
C ALA A 28 -3.52 -11.30 6.63
N SER A 29 -2.83 -12.37 6.25
CA SER A 29 -2.30 -13.39 7.17
C SER A 29 -0.84 -13.13 7.48
N GLU A 30 -0.35 -13.67 8.60
CA GLU A 30 1.08 -13.74 8.90
C GLU A 30 1.78 -14.63 7.87
N VAL A 31 3.03 -14.28 7.53
CA VAL A 31 3.84 -15.00 6.56
C VAL A 31 5.12 -15.48 7.22
N THR A 32 5.31 -16.79 7.27
CA THR A 32 6.52 -17.39 7.86
C THR A 32 7.73 -17.08 6.99
N ARG A 33 8.77 -16.52 7.63
CA ARG A 33 10.07 -16.29 7.03
C ARG A 33 10.95 -17.56 7.10
N ASN A 34 11.01 -18.17 8.28
CA ASN A 34 11.82 -19.36 8.52
C ASN A 34 11.38 -20.06 9.81
N ARG A 35 10.85 -21.28 9.70
CA ARG A 35 10.40 -22.13 10.83
C ARG A 35 9.39 -21.42 11.72
N ASP A 36 9.83 -20.95 12.90
CA ASP A 36 9.04 -20.26 13.93
C ASP A 36 9.22 -18.73 13.91
N VAL A 37 9.86 -18.19 12.87
CA VAL A 37 10.07 -16.74 12.69
C VAL A 37 9.27 -16.24 11.50
N ASP A 38 8.41 -15.27 11.72
CA ASP A 38 7.59 -14.64 10.69
C ASP A 38 8.22 -13.35 10.17
N TYR A 39 7.82 -12.95 8.96
CA TYR A 39 8.06 -11.61 8.48
C TYR A 39 7.25 -10.59 9.31
N PRO A 40 7.73 -9.33 9.42
CA PRO A 40 6.93 -8.28 10.03
C PRO A 40 5.54 -8.23 9.40
N PHE A 41 4.50 -8.28 10.25
CA PHE A 41 3.12 -8.25 9.76
C PHE A 41 2.79 -6.89 9.12
N ARG A 42 2.20 -6.95 7.95
CA ARG A 42 1.67 -5.79 7.25
C ARG A 42 0.25 -6.05 6.80
N GLN A 43 -0.70 -5.27 7.32
CA GLN A 43 -2.12 -5.44 7.01
C GLN A 43 -2.45 -5.16 5.54
N ASP A 44 -3.44 -5.87 5.01
CA ASP A 44 -4.04 -5.56 3.71
C ASP A 44 -4.52 -4.10 3.67
N SER A 45 -4.19 -3.40 2.59
CA SER A 45 -4.46 -1.96 2.49
C SER A 45 -5.94 -1.61 2.44
N ASP A 46 -6.78 -2.44 1.83
CA ASP A 46 -8.22 -2.22 1.73
C ASP A 46 -8.92 -2.54 3.05
N PHE A 47 -8.47 -3.62 3.72
CA PHE A 47 -8.93 -3.96 5.06
C PHE A 47 -8.58 -2.85 6.06
N LEU A 48 -7.33 -2.40 6.08
CA LEU A 48 -6.87 -1.30 6.93
C LEU A 48 -7.62 0.00 6.64
N TYR A 49 -7.89 0.30 5.36
CA TYR A 49 -8.61 1.49 4.92
C TYR A 49 -10.03 1.57 5.49
N LEU A 50 -10.72 0.43 5.61
CA LEU A 50 -12.10 0.37 6.10
C LEU A 50 -12.21 0.20 7.61
N THR A 51 -11.26 -0.50 8.24
CA THR A 51 -11.37 -0.92 9.64
C THR A 51 -10.46 -0.17 10.60
N GLY A 52 -9.25 0.18 10.15
CA GLY A 52 -8.17 0.60 11.03
C GLY A 52 -7.67 -0.49 11.97
N PHE A 53 -8.07 -1.75 11.74
CA PHE A 53 -7.68 -2.91 12.54
C PHE A 53 -6.41 -3.53 11.96
N ASN A 54 -5.34 -3.53 12.74
CA ASN A 54 -4.00 -3.94 12.28
C ASN A 54 -3.55 -5.24 12.93
N GLU A 55 -4.42 -6.25 12.93
CA GLU A 55 -4.08 -7.61 13.34
C GLU A 55 -4.41 -8.61 12.24
N PRO A 56 -3.67 -9.74 12.14
CA PRO A 56 -3.98 -10.82 11.22
C PRO A 56 -5.24 -11.58 11.64
N ASP A 57 -5.66 -12.52 10.83
CA ASP A 57 -6.75 -13.46 11.08
C ASP A 57 -8.05 -12.75 11.51
N ALA A 58 -8.45 -11.78 10.69
CA ALA A 58 -9.67 -11.04 10.92
C ALA A 58 -10.52 -10.96 9.64
N VAL A 59 -11.83 -10.84 9.81
CA VAL A 59 -12.77 -10.67 8.70
C VAL A 59 -13.75 -9.56 9.05
N MET A 60 -13.83 -8.57 8.16
CA MET A 60 -14.83 -7.51 8.23
C MET A 60 -16.09 -7.92 7.46
N VAL A 61 -17.25 -7.69 8.06
CA VAL A 61 -18.54 -7.84 7.40
C VAL A 61 -19.33 -6.55 7.51
N LEU A 62 -19.87 -6.08 6.37
CA LEU A 62 -20.77 -4.93 6.32
C LEU A 62 -22.11 -5.35 5.72
N ILE A 63 -23.22 -5.07 6.42
CA ILE A 63 -24.58 -5.38 5.98
C ILE A 63 -25.44 -4.13 6.12
N PRO A 64 -25.66 -3.37 5.02
CA PRO A 64 -26.45 -2.14 5.07
C PRO A 64 -27.88 -2.36 5.57
N GLY A 65 -28.27 -1.62 6.60
CA GLY A 65 -29.62 -1.65 7.18
C GLY A 65 -29.89 -2.81 8.14
N ARG A 66 -28.87 -3.60 8.52
CA ARG A 66 -29.03 -4.64 9.55
C ARG A 66 -29.37 -4.03 10.91
N LYS A 67 -30.46 -4.48 11.54
CA LYS A 67 -31.01 -3.92 12.81
C LYS A 67 -30.06 -4.06 14.01
N HIS A 68 -29.25 -5.12 14.03
CA HIS A 68 -28.33 -5.45 15.12
C HIS A 68 -26.89 -4.95 14.84
N GLY A 69 -26.78 -3.84 14.07
CA GLY A 69 -25.50 -3.28 13.68
C GLY A 69 -25.09 -3.66 12.25
N GLU A 70 -24.48 -2.72 11.55
CA GLU A 70 -24.12 -2.85 10.12
C GLU A 70 -22.68 -3.30 9.92
N TYR A 71 -21.81 -3.08 10.93
CA TYR A 71 -20.39 -3.43 10.90
C TYR A 71 -20.05 -4.49 11.93
N ILE A 72 -19.65 -5.65 11.45
CA ILE A 72 -19.23 -6.80 12.25
C ILE A 72 -17.75 -7.07 11.99
N LEU A 73 -17.00 -7.37 13.05
CA LEU A 73 -15.60 -7.75 12.94
C LEU A 73 -15.37 -9.11 13.61
N PHE A 74 -14.94 -10.09 12.83
CA PHE A 74 -14.40 -11.34 13.35
C PHE A 74 -12.91 -11.13 13.59
N CYS A 75 -12.40 -11.48 14.76
CA CYS A 75 -10.99 -11.35 15.11
C CYS A 75 -10.57 -12.40 16.14
N ARG A 76 -9.27 -12.52 16.37
CA ARG A 76 -8.71 -13.43 17.37
C ARG A 76 -9.21 -13.03 18.77
N GLU A 77 -9.51 -14.03 19.60
CA GLU A 77 -9.80 -13.82 21.01
C GLU A 77 -8.55 -13.42 21.81
N LYS A 78 -8.77 -12.72 22.92
CA LYS A 78 -7.72 -12.57 23.93
C LYS A 78 -7.39 -13.93 24.52
N ASP A 79 -6.13 -14.30 24.45
CA ASP A 79 -5.57 -15.53 24.99
C ASP A 79 -4.28 -15.20 25.74
N PRO A 80 -4.27 -15.20 27.09
CA PRO A 80 -3.09 -14.83 27.86
C PRO A 80 -1.84 -15.69 27.58
N GLU A 81 -2.02 -16.96 27.20
CA GLU A 81 -0.92 -17.83 26.84
C GLU A 81 -0.32 -17.38 25.50
N GLN A 82 -1.15 -17.20 24.48
CA GLN A 82 -0.71 -16.73 23.17
C GLN A 82 -0.16 -15.30 23.22
N GLU A 83 -0.77 -14.41 24.02
CA GLU A 83 -0.28 -13.05 24.20
C GLU A 83 1.09 -12.99 24.87
N THR A 84 1.43 -13.98 25.68
CA THR A 84 2.77 -14.12 26.28
C THR A 84 3.84 -14.38 25.20
N TRP A 85 3.51 -15.13 24.15
CA TRP A 85 4.44 -15.49 23.07
C TRP A 85 4.44 -14.49 21.91
N HIS A 86 3.26 -14.04 21.48
CA HIS A 86 3.08 -13.31 20.23
C HIS A 86 2.66 -11.84 20.40
N GLY A 87 2.54 -11.38 21.65
CA GLY A 87 2.13 -10.02 21.94
C GLY A 87 0.59 -9.86 22.08
N ARG A 88 0.17 -8.65 22.40
CA ARG A 88 -1.22 -8.35 22.76
C ARG A 88 -2.16 -8.54 21.57
N ARG A 89 -3.37 -9.04 21.87
CA ARG A 89 -4.50 -9.12 20.96
C ARG A 89 -5.58 -8.12 21.35
N ALA A 90 -6.25 -7.52 20.38
CA ALA A 90 -7.37 -6.62 20.62
C ALA A 90 -8.55 -7.35 21.29
N GLY A 91 -8.91 -8.50 20.76
CA GLY A 91 -10.10 -9.23 21.18
C GLY A 91 -11.40 -8.50 20.80
N GLN A 92 -12.53 -9.12 21.13
CA GLN A 92 -13.85 -8.65 20.71
C GLN A 92 -14.23 -7.31 21.37
N GLU A 93 -13.84 -7.08 22.63
CA GLU A 93 -14.12 -5.81 23.34
C GLU A 93 -13.46 -4.62 22.64
N ALA A 94 -12.16 -4.71 22.33
CA ALA A 94 -11.48 -3.62 21.65
C ALA A 94 -11.92 -3.47 20.18
N ALA A 95 -12.34 -4.55 19.52
CA ALA A 95 -12.96 -4.48 18.20
C ALA A 95 -14.19 -3.55 18.22
N VAL A 96 -15.01 -3.61 19.27
CA VAL A 96 -16.17 -2.73 19.46
C VAL A 96 -15.75 -1.34 19.94
N GLU A 97 -15.02 -1.26 21.05
CA GLU A 97 -14.75 0.02 21.75
C GLU A 97 -13.75 0.90 21.01
N ILE A 98 -12.68 0.31 20.42
CA ILE A 98 -11.58 1.03 19.80
C ILE A 98 -11.75 1.11 18.28
N HIS A 99 -12.18 0.00 17.64
CA HIS A 99 -12.30 -0.07 16.18
C HIS A 99 -13.72 0.18 15.67
N GLY A 100 -14.68 0.34 16.60
CA GLY A 100 -16.04 0.79 16.32
C GLY A 100 -16.85 -0.22 15.50
N ALA A 101 -16.62 -1.52 15.72
CA ALA A 101 -17.54 -2.54 15.29
C ALA A 101 -18.87 -2.41 16.09
N ASP A 102 -19.99 -2.68 15.44
CA ASP A 102 -21.28 -2.73 16.11
C ASP A 102 -21.42 -4.07 16.86
N ASP A 103 -20.74 -5.12 16.35
CA ASP A 103 -20.68 -6.45 16.93
C ASP A 103 -19.33 -7.11 16.59
N SER A 104 -18.87 -8.04 17.42
CA SER A 104 -17.61 -8.76 17.18
C SER A 104 -17.68 -10.19 17.68
N PHE A 105 -17.11 -11.11 16.92
CA PHE A 105 -17.06 -12.54 17.20
C PHE A 105 -15.66 -13.11 17.09
N PRO A 106 -15.37 -14.22 17.78
CA PRO A 106 -14.14 -14.98 17.52
C PRO A 106 -14.02 -15.38 16.07
N ILE A 107 -12.81 -15.31 15.52
CA ILE A 107 -12.57 -15.74 14.13
C ILE A 107 -12.82 -17.24 13.94
N ASP A 108 -12.64 -18.02 14.98
CA ASP A 108 -12.85 -19.46 14.94
C ASP A 108 -14.35 -19.84 14.80
N ASP A 109 -15.26 -18.96 15.19
CA ASP A 109 -16.71 -19.16 15.07
C ASP A 109 -17.28 -18.73 13.70
N ILE A 110 -16.43 -18.26 12.77
CA ILE A 110 -16.88 -17.67 11.51
C ILE A 110 -17.65 -18.68 10.64
N ASP A 111 -17.29 -19.95 10.65
CA ASP A 111 -17.95 -20.99 9.85
C ASP A 111 -19.40 -21.26 10.31
N ASP A 112 -19.70 -21.02 11.59
CA ASP A 112 -21.03 -21.19 12.17
C ASP A 112 -21.89 -19.93 12.03
N ILE A 113 -21.28 -18.75 12.10
CA ILE A 113 -21.99 -17.45 12.16
C ILE A 113 -22.20 -16.86 10.76
N LEU A 114 -21.17 -16.86 9.90
CA LEU A 114 -21.21 -16.15 8.61
C LEU A 114 -22.30 -16.69 7.66
N PRO A 115 -22.62 -18.01 7.59
CA PRO A 115 -23.73 -18.48 6.78
C PRO A 115 -25.06 -17.79 7.14
N GLY A 116 -25.33 -17.57 8.42
CA GLY A 116 -26.54 -16.86 8.88
C GLY A 116 -26.55 -15.37 8.51
N LEU A 117 -25.37 -14.73 8.39
CA LEU A 117 -25.24 -13.34 7.94
C LEU A 117 -25.37 -13.19 6.41
N LEU A 118 -25.04 -14.24 5.65
CA LEU A 118 -25.21 -14.29 4.20
C LEU A 118 -26.66 -14.42 3.79
N GLU A 119 -27.47 -15.13 4.61
CA GLU A 119 -28.89 -15.35 4.32
C GLU A 119 -29.65 -14.02 4.23
N GLY A 120 -30.56 -13.94 3.25
CA GLY A 120 -31.40 -12.75 3.05
C GLY A 120 -30.76 -11.63 2.25
N ASN A 121 -29.51 -11.78 1.82
CA ASN A 121 -28.86 -10.85 0.91
C ASN A 121 -28.91 -11.36 -0.53
N ASP A 122 -28.96 -10.46 -1.49
CA ASP A 122 -28.98 -10.77 -2.94
C ASP A 122 -27.55 -10.89 -3.50
N SER A 123 -26.65 -10.00 -3.05
CA SER A 123 -25.32 -9.84 -3.61
C SER A 123 -24.23 -9.84 -2.52
N ILE A 124 -23.12 -10.52 -2.82
CA ILE A 124 -21.90 -10.56 -2.00
C ILE A 124 -20.83 -9.70 -2.66
N TYR A 125 -20.34 -8.69 -1.96
CA TYR A 125 -19.19 -7.90 -2.33
C TYR A 125 -17.92 -8.48 -1.70
N ASN A 126 -16.98 -8.94 -2.52
CA ASN A 126 -15.70 -9.50 -2.08
C ASN A 126 -14.60 -9.20 -3.11
N ILE A 127 -13.33 -9.27 -2.70
CA ILE A 127 -12.17 -9.19 -3.59
C ILE A 127 -11.72 -10.62 -3.94
N MET A 128 -12.43 -11.24 -4.88
CA MET A 128 -12.13 -12.60 -5.34
C MET A 128 -10.74 -12.70 -5.98
N GLY A 129 -10.04 -13.78 -5.69
CA GLY A 129 -8.70 -14.08 -6.23
C GLY A 129 -7.53 -13.53 -5.42
N ARG A 130 -7.76 -12.72 -4.39
CA ARG A 130 -6.69 -12.19 -3.53
C ARG A 130 -6.21 -13.23 -2.53
N TYR A 131 -7.13 -13.94 -1.88
CA TYR A 131 -6.88 -14.98 -0.88
C TYR A 131 -7.67 -16.24 -1.24
N SER A 132 -7.05 -17.15 -1.99
CA SER A 132 -7.73 -18.33 -2.57
C SER A 132 -8.38 -19.22 -1.52
N GLU A 133 -7.77 -19.40 -0.35
CA GLU A 133 -8.34 -20.20 0.74
C GLU A 133 -9.61 -19.56 1.28
N PHE A 134 -9.62 -18.26 1.44
CA PHE A 134 -10.80 -17.51 1.88
C PHE A 134 -11.93 -17.57 0.82
N ASP A 135 -11.59 -17.48 -0.45
CA ASP A 135 -12.55 -17.61 -1.55
C ASP A 135 -13.23 -19.00 -1.54
N HIS A 136 -12.45 -20.06 -1.30
CA HIS A 136 -13.00 -21.41 -1.18
C HIS A 136 -13.94 -21.54 0.03
N ARG A 137 -13.61 -20.93 1.18
CA ARG A 137 -14.50 -20.91 2.35
C ARG A 137 -15.80 -20.17 2.03
N LEU A 138 -15.71 -18.98 1.41
CA LEU A 138 -16.88 -18.18 1.02
C LEU A 138 -17.84 -18.97 0.11
N ILE A 139 -17.30 -19.63 -0.91
CA ILE A 139 -18.07 -20.50 -1.79
C ILE A 139 -18.68 -21.67 -1.01
N GLY A 140 -17.94 -22.23 -0.05
CA GLY A 140 -18.41 -23.28 0.85
C GLY A 140 -19.64 -22.86 1.65
N TRP A 141 -19.61 -21.68 2.27
CA TRP A 141 -20.75 -21.12 3.02
C TRP A 141 -21.98 -20.89 2.15
N VAL A 142 -21.82 -20.31 0.97
CA VAL A 142 -22.91 -20.12 0.01
C VAL A 142 -23.51 -21.46 -0.41
N ASN A 143 -22.68 -22.47 -0.67
CA ASN A 143 -23.14 -23.83 -1.02
C ASN A 143 -23.84 -24.51 0.16
N HIS A 144 -23.42 -24.26 1.39
CA HIS A 144 -24.09 -24.76 2.59
C HIS A 144 -25.53 -24.24 2.65
N ILE A 145 -25.73 -22.93 2.49
CA ILE A 145 -27.06 -22.31 2.48
C ILE A 145 -27.90 -22.85 1.32
N LYS A 146 -27.33 -23.02 0.11
CA LYS A 146 -28.02 -23.58 -1.06
C LYS A 146 -28.61 -24.99 -0.80
N LYS A 147 -27.91 -25.82 -0.03
CA LYS A 147 -28.41 -27.16 0.34
C LYS A 147 -29.66 -27.08 1.24
N GLN A 148 -29.81 -25.98 1.99
CA GLN A 148 -30.95 -25.72 2.87
C GLN A 148 -32.08 -24.92 2.20
N SER A 149 -31.97 -24.60 0.91
CA SER A 149 -32.94 -23.77 0.18
C SER A 149 -34.37 -24.35 0.13
N ARG A 150 -34.53 -25.64 0.34
CA ARG A 150 -35.87 -26.28 0.46
C ARG A 150 -36.66 -25.78 1.67
N SER A 151 -36.00 -25.18 2.66
CA SER A 151 -36.62 -24.51 3.84
C SER A 151 -37.03 -23.06 3.60
N GLY A 152 -36.90 -22.55 2.37
CA GLY A 152 -37.27 -21.17 2.02
C GLY A 152 -36.18 -20.14 2.29
N MET A 153 -34.93 -20.53 2.54
CA MET A 153 -33.80 -19.63 2.76
C MET A 153 -33.45 -18.89 1.47
N HIS A 154 -33.25 -17.57 1.59
CA HIS A 154 -32.79 -16.73 0.49
C HIS A 154 -31.26 -16.73 0.43
N VAL A 155 -30.74 -17.19 -0.70
CA VAL A 155 -29.29 -17.37 -0.92
C VAL A 155 -28.79 -16.28 -1.85
N PRO A 156 -27.66 -15.62 -1.56
CA PRO A 156 -27.05 -14.69 -2.49
C PRO A 156 -26.77 -15.33 -3.85
N SER A 157 -27.12 -14.63 -4.92
CA SER A 157 -26.97 -15.10 -6.29
C SER A 157 -25.89 -14.37 -7.08
N GLU A 158 -25.40 -13.22 -6.57
CA GLU A 158 -24.44 -12.37 -7.24
C GLU A 158 -23.17 -12.23 -6.43
N PHE A 159 -22.02 -12.31 -7.12
CA PHE A 159 -20.71 -11.91 -6.57
C PHE A 159 -20.24 -10.65 -7.29
N VAL A 160 -19.92 -9.61 -6.54
CA VAL A 160 -19.55 -8.30 -7.05
C VAL A 160 -18.15 -7.96 -6.57
N ALA A 161 -17.31 -7.46 -7.48
CA ALA A 161 -15.96 -7.03 -7.18
C ALA A 161 -15.96 -5.81 -6.24
N LEU A 162 -15.55 -6.00 -5.00
CA LEU A 162 -15.49 -4.94 -3.97
C LEU A 162 -14.40 -3.91 -4.28
N ASP A 163 -13.28 -4.35 -4.83
CA ASP A 163 -12.13 -3.52 -5.17
C ASP A 163 -12.49 -2.38 -6.15
N TYR A 164 -13.43 -2.60 -7.08
CA TYR A 164 -13.92 -1.55 -7.98
C TYR A 164 -14.46 -0.34 -7.20
N LEU A 165 -15.28 -0.58 -6.15
CA LEU A 165 -15.81 0.49 -5.31
C LEU A 165 -14.71 1.12 -4.43
N LEU A 166 -13.82 0.31 -3.89
CA LEU A 166 -12.72 0.78 -3.03
C LEU A 166 -11.71 1.61 -3.79
N HIS A 167 -11.37 1.23 -5.03
CA HIS A 167 -10.46 2.00 -5.86
C HIS A 167 -11.02 3.39 -6.16
N ASP A 168 -12.31 3.51 -6.48
CA ASP A 168 -12.98 4.80 -6.68
C ASP A 168 -12.97 5.65 -5.40
N MET A 169 -13.28 5.06 -4.24
CA MET A 169 -13.22 5.73 -2.95
C MET A 169 -11.83 6.23 -2.58
N ARG A 170 -10.77 5.47 -2.92
CA ARG A 170 -9.37 5.76 -2.59
C ARG A 170 -8.71 6.73 -3.58
N LEU A 171 -9.36 7.02 -4.71
CA LEU A 171 -8.86 7.96 -5.71
C LEU A 171 -8.70 9.37 -5.14
N TYR A 172 -9.68 9.85 -4.37
CA TYR A 172 -9.67 11.15 -3.73
C TYR A 172 -9.34 11.03 -2.25
N LYS A 173 -8.17 11.55 -1.84
CA LYS A 173 -7.65 11.46 -0.47
C LYS A 173 -8.35 12.46 0.45
N SER A 174 -8.78 11.98 1.61
CA SER A 174 -9.31 12.83 2.68
C SER A 174 -8.21 13.70 3.32
N ARG A 175 -8.60 14.66 4.16
CA ARG A 175 -7.65 15.51 4.90
C ARG A 175 -6.76 14.68 5.84
N GLU A 176 -7.30 13.63 6.47
CA GLU A 176 -6.53 12.75 7.35
C GLU A 176 -5.51 11.92 6.56
N GLU A 177 -5.87 11.42 5.38
CA GLU A 177 -4.95 10.72 4.48
C GLU A 177 -3.82 11.64 4.03
N LEU A 178 -4.13 12.85 3.57
CA LEU A 178 -3.12 13.85 3.18
C LEU A 178 -2.19 14.22 4.33
N ARG A 179 -2.66 14.23 5.58
CA ARG A 179 -1.83 14.47 6.76
C ARG A 179 -0.80 13.35 6.95
N LEU A 180 -1.21 12.09 6.79
CA LEU A 180 -0.31 10.93 6.89
C LEU A 180 0.69 10.87 5.74
N MET A 181 0.23 11.11 4.50
CA MET A 181 1.11 11.17 3.33
C MET A 181 2.17 12.27 3.49
N ARG A 182 1.80 13.46 3.97
CA ARG A 182 2.75 14.54 4.26
C ARG A 182 3.73 14.16 5.37
N LYS A 183 3.26 13.46 6.42
CA LYS A 183 4.14 12.97 7.49
C LYS A 183 5.16 11.96 6.93
N ALA A 184 4.74 10.99 6.15
CA ALA A 184 5.61 10.01 5.52
C ALA A 184 6.63 10.70 4.59
N ALA A 185 6.18 11.63 3.74
CA ALA A 185 7.07 12.39 2.86
C ALA A 185 8.11 13.22 3.65
N ALA A 186 7.72 13.86 4.76
CA ALA A 186 8.64 14.65 5.58
C ALA A 186 9.70 13.77 6.27
N ILE A 187 9.35 12.59 6.73
CA ILE A 187 10.31 11.61 7.29
C ILE A 187 11.29 11.19 6.20
N ASN A 188 10.79 10.82 5.04
CA ASN A 188 11.63 10.36 3.93
C ASN A 188 12.58 11.46 3.42
N VAL A 189 12.14 12.71 3.34
CA VAL A 189 13.02 13.85 3.02
C VAL A 189 14.18 13.97 4.00
N ARG A 190 13.93 13.80 5.31
CA ARG A 190 15.02 13.84 6.31
C ARG A 190 15.99 12.67 6.14
N ALA A 191 15.48 11.47 5.84
CA ALA A 191 16.33 10.32 5.57
C ALA A 191 17.25 10.55 4.35
N HIS A 192 16.72 11.14 3.26
CA HIS A 192 17.52 11.51 2.11
C HIS A 192 18.59 12.56 2.45
N HIS A 193 18.27 13.57 3.26
CA HIS A 193 19.27 14.56 3.71
C HIS A 193 20.38 13.90 4.50
N ARG A 194 20.06 13.02 5.47
CA ARG A 194 21.06 12.26 6.23
C ARG A 194 21.95 11.43 5.30
N ALA A 195 21.36 10.71 4.36
CA ALA A 195 22.11 9.93 3.39
C ALA A 195 23.08 10.78 2.55
N MET A 196 22.64 11.97 2.12
CA MET A 196 23.50 12.91 1.39
C MET A 196 24.64 13.47 2.26
N GLU A 197 24.37 13.76 3.54
CA GLU A 197 25.35 14.30 4.48
C GLU A 197 26.47 13.31 4.79
N ILE A 198 26.15 12.03 4.89
CA ILE A 198 27.14 10.99 5.24
C ILE A 198 27.80 10.32 4.03
N CYS A 199 27.28 10.55 2.81
CA CYS A 199 27.79 9.94 1.59
C CYS A 199 29.21 10.39 1.28
N GLU A 200 30.13 9.43 1.20
CA GLU A 200 31.53 9.64 0.82
C GLU A 200 32.10 8.40 0.14
N ALA A 201 33.14 8.59 -0.66
CA ALA A 201 33.86 7.48 -1.29
C ALA A 201 34.50 6.57 -0.25
N GLY A 202 34.44 5.23 -0.51
CA GLY A 202 34.94 4.20 0.37
C GLY A 202 33.90 3.64 1.33
N LYS A 203 32.74 4.27 1.50
CA LYS A 203 31.58 3.63 2.15
C LYS A 203 30.93 2.61 1.24
N TYR A 204 30.10 1.78 1.82
CA TYR A 204 29.27 0.79 1.11
C TYR A 204 27.82 1.25 1.01
N GLU A 205 27.11 0.80 0.00
CA GLU A 205 25.70 1.11 -0.25
C GLU A 205 24.81 0.78 0.96
N TYR A 206 25.03 -0.38 1.64
CA TYR A 206 24.27 -0.74 2.84
C TYR A 206 24.48 0.22 4.02
N GLN A 207 25.62 0.92 4.10
CA GLN A 207 25.85 1.91 5.13
C GLN A 207 24.99 3.17 4.92
N ILE A 208 24.74 3.51 3.65
CA ILE A 208 23.80 4.58 3.31
C ILE A 208 22.37 4.10 3.53
N ALA A 209 22.02 2.86 3.16
CA ALA A 209 20.71 2.28 3.43
C ALA A 209 20.36 2.28 4.92
N ALA A 210 21.33 2.02 5.80
CA ALA A 210 21.15 2.02 7.27
C ALA A 210 20.67 3.39 7.82
N GLU A 211 20.96 4.50 7.14
CA GLU A 211 20.45 5.83 7.55
C GLU A 211 18.94 5.96 7.35
N PHE A 212 18.39 5.29 6.33
CA PHE A 212 16.95 5.20 6.13
C PHE A 212 16.30 4.34 7.21
N ASP A 213 16.87 3.19 7.55
CA ASP A 213 16.41 2.35 8.66
C ASP A 213 16.35 3.15 9.96
N HIS A 214 17.43 3.86 10.27
CA HIS A 214 17.51 4.68 11.48
C HIS A 214 16.43 5.76 11.51
N GLU A 215 16.32 6.58 10.45
CA GLU A 215 15.37 7.70 10.42
C GLU A 215 13.92 7.20 10.49
N TYR A 216 13.58 6.13 9.77
CA TYR A 216 12.23 5.56 9.77
C TYR A 216 11.86 5.01 11.15
N ARG A 217 12.75 4.23 11.78
CA ARG A 217 12.52 3.66 13.12
C ARG A 217 12.39 4.72 14.20
N CYS A 218 13.18 5.79 14.15
CA CYS A 218 13.07 6.92 15.08
C CYS A 218 11.69 7.62 15.02
N HIS A 219 10.94 7.44 13.93
CA HIS A 219 9.63 8.03 13.72
C HIS A 219 8.47 7.04 13.77
N ASN A 220 8.74 5.79 14.20
CA ASN A 220 7.78 4.69 14.18
C ASN A 220 7.15 4.53 12.79
N ALA A 221 7.98 4.59 11.76
CA ALA A 221 7.64 4.31 10.37
C ALA A 221 8.35 3.04 9.91
N GLU A 222 7.75 2.35 8.95
CA GLU A 222 8.32 1.16 8.32
C GLU A 222 8.80 1.51 6.91
N HIS A 223 9.63 0.66 6.31
CA HIS A 223 9.89 0.75 4.89
C HIS A 223 8.63 0.46 4.09
N ALA A 224 8.30 1.30 3.10
CA ALA A 224 7.21 1.06 2.16
C ALA A 224 7.60 -0.03 1.13
N TYR A 225 8.89 -0.10 0.82
CA TYR A 225 9.53 -1.11 -0.05
C TYR A 225 11.03 -1.18 0.28
N PRO A 226 11.75 -2.26 -0.08
CA PRO A 226 13.19 -2.34 0.11
C PRO A 226 13.91 -1.15 -0.51
N ALA A 227 14.71 -0.44 0.27
CA ALA A 227 15.45 0.73 -0.22
C ALA A 227 16.44 0.33 -1.32
N ILE A 228 16.47 1.08 -2.40
CA ILE A 228 17.39 0.95 -3.51
C ILE A 228 18.49 2.00 -3.31
N VAL A 229 19.73 1.54 -3.16
CA VAL A 229 20.90 2.40 -2.98
C VAL A 229 21.98 1.91 -3.94
N GLY A 230 22.00 2.47 -5.15
CA GLY A 230 22.87 2.01 -6.26
C GLY A 230 23.96 3.01 -6.60
N GLY A 231 25.23 2.65 -6.32
CA GLY A 231 26.40 3.40 -6.73
C GLY A 231 26.81 3.06 -8.17
N GLY A 232 27.27 4.06 -8.94
CA GLY A 232 27.79 3.86 -10.30
C GLY A 232 26.82 3.10 -11.21
N ALA A 233 27.24 1.94 -11.71
CA ALA A 233 26.46 1.11 -12.63
C ALA A 233 25.21 0.49 -11.98
N ASN A 234 25.22 0.24 -10.65
CA ASN A 234 24.08 -0.31 -9.93
C ASN A 234 22.87 0.64 -9.97
N GLY A 235 23.09 1.95 -10.04
CA GLY A 235 22.03 2.94 -10.24
C GLY A 235 21.29 2.83 -11.57
N CYS A 236 21.71 1.97 -12.48
CA CYS A 236 21.02 1.66 -13.74
C CYS A 236 20.12 0.42 -13.65
N ILE A 237 20.10 -0.27 -12.49
CA ILE A 237 19.23 -1.41 -12.22
C ILE A 237 18.02 -0.91 -11.46
N LEU A 238 16.83 -0.98 -12.05
CA LEU A 238 15.62 -0.31 -11.52
C LEU A 238 15.24 -0.76 -10.10
N HIS A 239 15.29 -2.06 -9.83
CA HIS A 239 14.98 -2.61 -8.50
C HIS A 239 16.20 -3.26 -7.86
N TYR A 240 17.31 -2.51 -7.79
CA TYR A 240 18.54 -2.94 -7.15
C TYR A 240 18.41 -2.87 -5.62
N THR A 241 18.37 -4.02 -4.97
CA THR A 241 18.17 -4.12 -3.52
C THR A 241 19.31 -4.81 -2.79
N ASP A 242 20.34 -5.26 -3.49
CA ASP A 242 21.47 -5.94 -2.87
C ASP A 242 22.27 -4.98 -1.98
N ASN A 243 22.48 -3.74 -2.41
CA ASN A 243 23.12 -2.66 -1.66
C ASN A 243 24.46 -3.07 -1.03
N THR A 244 25.31 -3.78 -1.79
CA THR A 244 26.53 -4.40 -1.22
C THR A 244 27.84 -3.81 -1.72
N ASP A 245 27.81 -3.01 -2.78
CA ASP A 245 29.02 -2.51 -3.43
C ASP A 245 29.60 -1.27 -2.73
N PRO A 246 30.93 -1.04 -2.85
CA PRO A 246 31.57 0.17 -2.37
C PRO A 246 31.22 1.38 -3.24
N LEU A 247 31.10 2.54 -2.64
CA LEU A 247 30.89 3.80 -3.32
C LEU A 247 32.25 4.35 -3.81
N ASN A 248 32.37 4.59 -5.11
CA ASN A 248 33.62 5.05 -5.70
C ASN A 248 33.61 6.57 -5.95
N ASP A 249 34.79 7.20 -5.81
CA ASP A 249 34.97 8.61 -6.13
C ASP A 249 34.67 8.90 -7.61
N GLY A 250 33.95 9.99 -7.85
CA GLY A 250 33.60 10.42 -9.20
C GLY A 250 32.35 9.74 -9.80
N GLU A 251 31.76 8.77 -9.12
CA GLU A 251 30.51 8.12 -9.53
C GLU A 251 29.27 8.84 -8.94
N LEU A 252 28.11 8.50 -9.47
CA LEU A 252 26.81 8.92 -8.95
C LEU A 252 26.24 7.86 -8.02
N LEU A 253 25.51 8.30 -6.98
CA LEU A 253 24.66 7.45 -6.16
C LEU A 253 23.20 7.76 -6.47
N LEU A 254 22.44 6.74 -6.86
CA LEU A 254 20.99 6.77 -6.96
C LEU A 254 20.42 6.16 -5.68
N ILE A 255 19.49 6.85 -5.07
CA ILE A 255 18.71 6.35 -3.94
C ILE A 255 17.24 6.45 -4.28
N ASP A 256 16.52 5.33 -4.17
CA ASP A 256 15.07 5.24 -4.23
C ASP A 256 14.58 4.56 -2.97
N ALA A 257 13.92 5.34 -2.12
CA ALA A 257 13.48 4.89 -0.81
C ALA A 257 12.16 5.56 -0.41
N GLY A 258 11.37 4.83 0.37
CA GLY A 258 10.12 5.30 0.90
C GLY A 258 9.79 4.70 2.25
N CYS A 259 9.15 5.48 3.13
CA CYS A 259 8.59 4.97 4.38
C CYS A 259 7.07 4.95 4.35
N GLU A 260 6.50 4.07 5.17
CA GLU A 260 5.08 3.94 5.39
C GLU A 260 4.72 4.36 6.82
N VAL A 261 3.68 5.19 6.98
CA VAL A 261 3.12 5.63 8.25
C VAL A 261 1.63 5.31 8.28
N GLU A 262 1.21 4.42 9.17
CA GLU A 262 -0.19 3.99 9.29
C GLU A 262 -0.79 3.55 7.94
N GLY A 263 -0.03 2.82 7.11
CA GLY A 263 -0.46 2.33 5.81
C GLY A 263 -0.37 3.34 4.66
N TYR A 264 0.25 4.52 4.86
CA TYR A 264 0.44 5.56 3.83
C TYR A 264 1.92 5.74 3.51
N ALA A 265 2.29 5.39 2.29
CA ALA A 265 3.65 5.40 1.81
C ALA A 265 4.11 6.78 1.32
N SER A 266 5.42 7.03 1.38
CA SER A 266 6.15 7.99 0.59
C SER A 266 7.05 7.27 -0.40
N ASP A 267 7.50 7.98 -1.44
CA ASP A 267 8.32 7.44 -2.52
C ASP A 267 9.15 8.59 -3.09
N ILE A 268 10.49 8.54 -2.92
CA ILE A 268 11.39 9.60 -3.37
C ILE A 268 12.65 8.97 -3.98
N THR A 269 12.91 9.29 -5.25
CA THR A 269 14.18 8.95 -5.90
C THR A 269 15.05 10.20 -6.06
N ARG A 270 16.34 10.12 -5.70
CA ARG A 270 17.33 11.17 -5.92
C ARG A 270 18.66 10.56 -6.37
N THR A 271 19.31 11.27 -7.30
CA THR A 271 20.66 10.93 -7.79
C THR A 271 21.60 12.11 -7.57
N PHE A 272 22.75 11.84 -6.98
CA PHE A 272 23.76 12.86 -6.69
C PHE A 272 25.18 12.29 -6.74
N PRO A 273 26.23 13.11 -6.94
CA PRO A 273 27.59 12.61 -6.98
C PRO A 273 28.10 12.24 -5.59
N ILE A 274 28.75 11.07 -5.50
CA ILE A 274 29.29 10.53 -4.24
C ILE A 274 30.28 11.49 -3.58
N ASN A 275 31.07 12.20 -4.37
CA ASN A 275 32.03 13.20 -3.88
C ASN A 275 31.49 14.64 -3.84
N GLY A 276 30.17 14.84 -4.01
CA GLY A 276 29.53 16.15 -4.01
C GLY A 276 29.77 17.01 -5.25
N LYS A 277 30.44 16.51 -6.28
CA LYS A 277 30.79 17.29 -7.50
C LYS A 277 30.38 16.55 -8.76
N TYR A 278 29.49 17.13 -9.55
CA TYR A 278 29.18 16.61 -10.87
C TYR A 278 30.34 16.81 -11.85
N SER A 279 30.71 15.80 -12.61
CA SER A 279 31.45 15.98 -13.85
C SER A 279 30.57 16.72 -14.88
N LYS A 280 31.18 17.25 -15.95
CA LYS A 280 30.45 17.94 -17.01
C LYS A 280 29.36 17.03 -17.61
N ALA A 281 29.70 15.81 -17.96
CA ALA A 281 28.77 14.86 -18.58
C ALA A 281 27.61 14.48 -17.62
N GLN A 282 27.92 14.22 -16.34
CA GLN A 282 26.91 13.94 -15.33
C GLN A 282 25.94 15.11 -15.16
N ARG A 283 26.47 16.35 -15.11
CA ARG A 283 25.65 17.56 -14.96
C ARG A 283 24.73 17.79 -16.15
N GLU A 284 25.23 17.62 -17.37
CA GLU A 284 24.44 17.78 -18.59
C GLU A 284 23.24 16.80 -18.62
N VAL A 285 23.45 15.52 -18.26
CA VAL A 285 22.36 14.53 -18.20
C VAL A 285 21.44 14.82 -17.01
N TYR A 286 21.98 15.13 -15.83
CA TYR A 286 21.19 15.46 -14.64
C TYR A 286 20.22 16.63 -14.89
N ASP A 287 20.69 17.69 -15.53
CA ASP A 287 19.86 18.88 -15.83
C ASP A 287 18.70 18.55 -16.77
N ILE A 288 18.88 17.60 -17.72
CA ILE A 288 17.79 17.09 -18.56
C ILE A 288 16.76 16.34 -17.73
N VAL A 289 17.22 15.45 -16.84
CA VAL A 289 16.32 14.66 -15.99
C VAL A 289 15.54 15.56 -15.02
N LEU A 290 16.21 16.56 -14.42
CA LEU A 290 15.57 17.54 -13.56
C LEU A 290 14.50 18.34 -14.32
N ALA A 291 14.81 18.81 -15.52
CA ALA A 291 13.85 19.52 -16.37
C ALA A 291 12.66 18.63 -16.76
N ALA A 292 12.89 17.32 -17.00
CA ALA A 292 11.84 16.36 -17.31
C ALA A 292 10.91 16.12 -16.10
N HIS A 293 11.51 15.97 -14.91
CA HIS A 293 10.78 15.85 -13.65
C HIS A 293 9.88 17.07 -13.43
N ASP A 294 10.42 18.29 -13.56
CA ASP A 294 9.65 19.51 -13.38
C ASP A 294 8.53 19.66 -14.40
N ALA A 295 8.77 19.23 -15.66
CA ALA A 295 7.75 19.23 -16.69
C ALA A 295 6.62 18.24 -16.39
N ALA A 296 6.95 17.05 -15.86
CA ALA A 296 5.99 16.04 -15.44
C ALA A 296 5.15 16.54 -14.26
N VAL A 297 5.78 17.06 -13.19
CA VAL A 297 5.10 17.60 -12.01
C VAL A 297 4.08 18.69 -12.38
N LYS A 298 4.41 19.58 -13.33
CA LYS A 298 3.49 20.61 -13.83
C LYS A 298 2.22 20.04 -14.47
N LYS A 299 2.25 18.75 -14.89
CA LYS A 299 1.11 18.06 -15.48
C LYS A 299 0.27 17.30 -14.45
N VAL A 300 0.74 17.12 -13.23
CA VAL A 300 -0.01 16.49 -12.15
C VAL A 300 -1.04 17.48 -11.60
N LYS A 301 -2.21 17.50 -12.20
CA LYS A 301 -3.32 18.39 -11.81
C LYS A 301 -4.67 17.83 -12.25
N PRO A 302 -5.77 18.22 -11.58
CA PRO A 302 -7.12 17.81 -11.98
C PRO A 302 -7.41 18.13 -13.46
N GLY A 303 -8.10 17.21 -14.13
CA GLY A 303 -8.48 17.32 -15.54
C GLY A 303 -7.43 16.82 -16.53
N ASN A 304 -6.20 16.51 -16.10
CA ASN A 304 -5.19 15.89 -16.94
C ASN A 304 -5.35 14.36 -16.94
N HIS A 305 -4.94 13.74 -18.05
CA HIS A 305 -4.89 12.30 -18.18
C HIS A 305 -3.66 11.73 -17.45
N TRP A 306 -3.74 10.45 -17.03
CA TRP A 306 -2.64 9.75 -16.35
C TRP A 306 -1.30 9.79 -17.13
N ASN A 307 -1.36 9.71 -18.46
CA ASN A 307 -0.17 9.72 -19.32
C ASN A 307 0.41 11.13 -19.57
N ASP A 308 -0.26 12.22 -19.18
CA ASP A 308 0.22 13.57 -19.47
C ASP A 308 1.58 13.89 -18.80
N PRO A 309 1.84 13.52 -17.53
CA PRO A 309 3.16 13.64 -16.91
C PRO A 309 4.24 12.85 -17.66
N HIS A 310 3.94 11.58 -18.00
CA HIS A 310 4.87 10.72 -18.76
C HIS A 310 5.21 11.34 -20.10
N ASN A 311 4.23 11.72 -20.88
CA ASN A 311 4.44 12.34 -22.21
C ASN A 311 5.23 13.65 -22.14
N ALA A 312 5.07 14.42 -21.05
CA ALA A 312 5.85 15.64 -20.82
C ALA A 312 7.33 15.30 -20.55
N ALA A 313 7.61 14.29 -19.71
CA ALA A 313 8.95 13.84 -19.41
C ALA A 313 9.65 13.27 -20.67
N VAL A 314 8.99 12.38 -21.42
CA VAL A 314 9.48 11.80 -22.68
C VAL A 314 9.92 12.88 -23.66
N ARG A 315 9.11 13.92 -23.84
CA ARG A 315 9.44 15.03 -24.74
C ARG A 315 10.70 15.79 -24.34
N VAL A 316 10.87 16.07 -23.04
CA VAL A 316 12.05 16.78 -22.52
C VAL A 316 13.31 15.91 -22.64
N ILE A 317 13.22 14.64 -22.24
CA ILE A 317 14.34 13.69 -22.31
C ILE A 317 14.78 13.50 -23.77
N THR A 318 13.84 13.20 -24.67
CA THR A 318 14.17 12.99 -26.10
C THR A 318 14.85 14.22 -26.71
N LYS A 319 14.34 15.41 -26.42
CA LYS A 319 14.97 16.67 -26.88
C LYS A 319 16.40 16.82 -26.34
N GLY A 320 16.59 16.64 -25.03
CA GLY A 320 17.90 16.75 -24.40
C GLY A 320 18.90 15.73 -24.91
N LEU A 321 18.48 14.47 -25.12
CA LEU A 321 19.37 13.43 -25.68
C LEU A 321 19.76 13.71 -27.14
N VAL A 322 18.89 14.32 -27.94
CA VAL A 322 19.21 14.78 -29.30
C VAL A 322 20.20 15.94 -29.24
N GLU A 323 20.03 16.91 -28.35
CA GLU A 323 20.96 18.04 -28.15
C GLU A 323 22.37 17.57 -27.72
N LEU A 324 22.43 16.54 -26.84
CA LEU A 324 23.67 15.90 -26.42
C LEU A 324 24.26 14.94 -27.49
N LYS A 325 23.59 14.78 -28.63
CA LYS A 325 23.97 13.85 -29.73
C LYS A 325 23.99 12.37 -29.29
N LEU A 326 23.31 12.03 -28.21
CA LEU A 326 23.08 10.64 -27.76
C LEU A 326 21.98 9.96 -28.56
N LEU A 327 21.04 10.74 -29.11
CA LEU A 327 20.03 10.31 -30.08
C LEU A 327 20.21 11.07 -31.38
N LYS A 328 19.88 10.41 -32.52
CA LYS A 328 19.89 10.99 -33.87
C LYS A 328 18.48 10.91 -34.47
N GLY A 329 17.95 12.03 -34.94
CA GLY A 329 16.65 12.06 -35.60
C GLY A 329 15.82 13.29 -35.24
N ASN A 330 14.61 13.36 -35.81
CA ASN A 330 13.65 14.40 -35.45
C ASN A 330 12.95 14.01 -34.17
N VAL A 331 12.90 14.92 -33.19
CA VAL A 331 12.31 14.69 -31.85
C VAL A 331 10.87 14.16 -31.93
N ASN A 332 10.04 14.73 -32.82
CA ASN A 332 8.64 14.29 -32.92
C ASN A 332 8.50 12.89 -33.54
N THR A 333 9.42 12.50 -34.43
CA THR A 333 9.48 11.15 -35.00
C THR A 333 9.91 10.16 -33.94
N LEU A 334 10.99 10.45 -33.21
CA LEU A 334 11.49 9.60 -32.13
C LEU A 334 10.46 9.35 -31.02
N ILE A 335 9.64 10.36 -30.67
CA ILE A 335 8.57 10.20 -29.68
C ILE A 335 7.41 9.32 -30.19
N LYS A 336 7.17 9.27 -31.51
CA LYS A 336 6.10 8.44 -32.09
C LYS A 336 6.49 6.97 -32.26
N GLU A 337 7.79 6.70 -32.30
CA GLU A 337 8.36 5.36 -32.50
C GLU A 337 8.59 4.61 -31.17
N GLN A 338 8.33 5.24 -30.02
CA GLN A 338 8.29 4.62 -28.72
C GLN A 338 6.90 4.01 -28.46
#